data_d03fd70713bdeae608457745a77ad8ba
#
_entry.id   d03fd70713bdeae608457745a77ad8ba
#
_cell.length_a   1.000
_cell.length_b   1.000
_cell.length_c   1.000
_cell.angle_alpha   90.00
_cell.angle_beta   90.00
_cell.angle_gamma   90.00
#
_symmetry.space_group_name_H-M   'P 1'
#
loop_
_entity.id
_entity.type
_entity.pdbx_description
1 polymer ?
#
loop_
_entity_poly.entity_id
_entity_poly.type
_entity_poly.pdbx_seq_one_letter_code
_entity_poly.pdbx_strand_id
1 'polypeptide(L)'
;MKKLLILAFLLLGCFSMASYAAKPKAKHVVYIGLDGWGSYSMPKANMPTVKSLMETGCYTMQKRTVLPSSSAVNWASMFMGAGPEVHGYTEWGSRTPELPSRVIVKNNIFPTIFQIYRDANPKAEIGVLSEWAGIQFLVDTLSTDYHAVAPDYNKFPTALCEMAEKYIKENKPSLVAICFDNPDHVGHKEGHDTPAYYSTGRLHCPHCGSRKRSRYV
;
A
#
# COMPACT_ATOMS: atom_id res chain seq x y z
N MET A 1 29.72 20.72 46.33
CA MET A 1 29.76 21.20 44.93
C MET A 1 29.63 20.09 43.90
N LYS A 2 30.43 18.98 43.93
CA LYS A 2 30.36 17.88 42.93
C LYS A 2 29.00 17.21 42.85
N LYS A 3 28.30 16.96 43.96
CA LYS A 3 26.94 16.34 43.97
C LYS A 3 25.85 17.25 43.36
N LEU A 4 25.98 18.57 43.50
CA LEU A 4 25.02 19.53 42.89
C LEU A 4 25.18 19.61 41.37
N LEU A 5 26.42 19.52 40.86
CA LEU A 5 26.71 19.45 39.42
C LEU A 5 26.18 18.19 38.76
N ILE A 6 26.28 17.03 39.42
CA ILE A 6 25.75 15.77 38.90
C ILE A 6 24.21 15.82 38.83
N LEU A 7 23.54 16.39 39.82
CA LEU A 7 22.10 16.56 39.84
C LEU A 7 21.62 17.50 38.72
N ALA A 8 22.35 18.59 38.46
CA ALA A 8 22.05 19.52 37.37
C ALA A 8 22.25 18.89 36.00
N PHE A 9 23.27 18.03 35.79
CA PHE A 9 23.49 17.27 34.57
C PHE A 9 22.40 16.22 34.33
N LEU A 10 21.93 15.53 35.36
CA LEU A 10 20.82 14.58 35.28
C LEU A 10 19.50 15.28 34.94
N LEU A 11 19.23 16.45 35.52
CA LEU A 11 18.03 17.25 35.19
C LEU A 11 18.08 17.82 33.77
N LEU A 12 19.24 18.29 33.27
CA LEU A 12 19.39 18.71 31.88
C LEU A 12 19.23 17.54 30.89
N GLY A 13 19.73 16.37 31.23
CA GLY A 13 19.58 15.15 30.41
C GLY A 13 18.12 14.68 30.28
N CYS A 14 17.32 14.84 31.33
CA CYS A 14 15.89 14.53 31.30
C CYS A 14 15.07 15.54 30.48
N PHE A 15 15.48 16.80 30.44
CA PHE A 15 14.80 17.84 29.65
C PHE A 15 15.05 17.71 28.15
N SER A 16 16.18 17.16 27.73
CA SER A 16 16.49 16.93 26.30
C SER A 16 15.74 15.74 25.69
N MET A 17 15.17 14.83 26.49
CA MET A 17 14.33 13.74 26.00
C MET A 17 12.84 14.12 25.82
N ALA A 18 12.40 15.25 26.35
CA ALA A 18 10.99 15.69 26.30
C ALA A 18 10.58 16.40 25.02
N SER A 19 11.48 16.64 24.08
CA SER A 19 11.21 17.42 22.86
C SER A 19 11.04 16.62 21.59
N TYR A 20 10.88 15.31 21.66
CA TYR A 20 10.25 14.58 20.55
C TYR A 20 8.74 14.82 20.65
N ALA A 21 8.31 15.97 20.21
CA ALA A 21 6.90 16.20 19.94
C ALA A 21 6.46 15.08 18.99
N ALA A 22 5.58 14.21 19.46
CA ALA A 22 5.03 13.13 18.64
C ALA A 22 4.47 13.78 17.38
N LYS A 23 5.05 13.46 16.21
CA LYS A 23 4.52 13.97 14.94
C LYS A 23 3.04 13.64 14.90
N PRO A 24 2.19 14.55 14.43
CA PRO A 24 0.77 14.28 14.36
C PRO A 24 0.56 12.97 13.59
N LYS A 25 -0.15 12.03 14.18
CA LYS A 25 -0.47 10.76 13.53
C LYS A 25 -1.29 11.05 12.28
N ALA A 26 -0.94 10.43 11.16
CA ALA A 26 -1.75 10.49 9.96
C ALA A 26 -3.18 10.01 10.28
N LYS A 27 -4.18 10.76 9.85
CA LYS A 27 -5.59 10.39 10.03
C LYS A 27 -6.05 9.37 8.99
N HIS A 28 -5.46 9.44 7.80
CA HIS A 28 -5.80 8.61 6.66
C HIS A 28 -4.51 8.10 6.00
N VAL A 29 -4.50 6.83 5.64
CA VAL A 29 -3.43 6.20 4.88
C VAL A 29 -4.02 5.60 3.61
N VAL A 30 -3.52 6.02 2.46
CA VAL A 30 -3.88 5.46 1.16
C VAL A 30 -2.67 4.69 0.64
N TYR A 31 -2.80 3.37 0.56
CA TYR A 31 -1.80 2.48 0.03
C TYR A 31 -2.14 2.19 -1.43
N ILE A 32 -1.31 2.64 -2.37
CA ILE A 32 -1.51 2.41 -3.80
C ILE A 32 -0.42 1.50 -4.30
N GLY A 33 -0.77 0.36 -4.89
CA GLY A 33 0.16 -0.55 -5.51
C GLY A 33 -0.13 -0.72 -7.00
N LEU A 34 0.95 -0.78 -7.77
CA LEU A 34 0.95 -1.04 -9.21
C LEU A 34 1.66 -2.36 -9.43
N ASP A 35 0.92 -3.42 -9.78
CA ASP A 35 1.52 -4.72 -10.06
C ASP A 35 2.44 -4.63 -11.27
N GLY A 36 3.55 -5.37 -11.25
CA GLY A 36 4.51 -5.41 -12.34
C GLY A 36 5.23 -4.09 -12.65
N TRP A 37 5.04 -3.00 -11.89
CA TRP A 37 5.64 -1.71 -12.19
C TRP A 37 7.11 -1.61 -11.77
N GLY A 38 8.00 -1.55 -12.75
CA GLY A 38 9.44 -1.42 -12.53
C GLY A 38 9.92 0.02 -12.32
N SER A 39 10.89 0.24 -11.44
CA SER A 39 11.46 1.57 -11.15
C SER A 39 12.07 2.25 -12.39
N TYR A 40 12.61 1.48 -13.35
CA TYR A 40 13.11 1.96 -14.64
C TYR A 40 12.07 2.72 -15.49
N SER A 41 10.78 2.52 -15.19
CA SER A 41 9.67 3.18 -15.86
C SER A 41 9.49 4.64 -15.43
N MET A 42 9.90 4.98 -14.21
CA MET A 42 9.67 6.31 -13.64
C MET A 42 10.24 7.47 -14.47
N PRO A 43 11.44 7.39 -15.08
CA PRO A 43 11.93 8.46 -15.96
C PRO A 43 11.15 8.56 -17.26
N LYS A 44 10.61 7.45 -17.76
CA LYS A 44 9.98 7.31 -19.08
C LYS A 44 8.48 7.57 -19.06
N ALA A 45 7.81 7.22 -17.96
CA ALA A 45 6.37 7.35 -17.81
C ALA A 45 5.95 8.80 -17.47
N ASN A 46 4.81 9.20 -18.03
CA ASN A 46 4.20 10.49 -17.70
C ASN A 46 3.35 10.37 -16.42
N MET A 47 4.00 10.49 -15.27
CA MET A 47 3.39 10.39 -13.93
C MET A 47 3.62 11.68 -13.12
N PRO A 48 3.02 12.82 -13.50
CA PRO A 48 3.31 14.10 -12.86
C PRO A 48 2.96 14.14 -11.37
N THR A 49 1.86 13.50 -10.97
CA THR A 49 1.44 13.42 -9.57
C THR A 49 2.46 12.64 -8.73
N VAL A 50 2.93 11.49 -9.19
CA VAL A 50 3.93 10.68 -8.48
C VAL A 50 5.25 11.45 -8.38
N LYS A 51 5.67 12.10 -9.46
CA LYS A 51 6.89 12.94 -9.47
C LYS A 51 6.79 14.07 -8.46
N SER A 52 5.65 14.76 -8.37
CA SER A 52 5.41 15.79 -7.35
C SER A 52 5.43 15.24 -5.92
N LEU A 53 4.92 14.02 -5.70
CA LEU A 53 5.02 13.35 -4.40
C LEU A 53 6.46 12.98 -4.04
N MET A 54 7.27 12.62 -5.02
CA MET A 54 8.71 12.34 -4.81
C MET A 54 9.49 13.59 -4.38
N GLU A 55 9.09 14.79 -4.82
CA GLU A 55 9.72 16.06 -4.42
C GLU A 55 9.49 16.40 -2.94
N THR A 56 8.38 15.97 -2.36
CA THR A 56 7.95 16.34 -1.00
C THR A 56 7.96 15.18 -0.01
N GLY A 57 8.05 13.96 -0.50
CA GLY A 57 8.02 12.73 0.27
C GLY A 57 9.35 11.97 0.28
N CYS A 58 9.31 10.73 0.74
CA CYS A 58 10.44 9.81 0.70
C CYS A 58 10.21 8.76 -0.39
N TYR A 59 11.24 8.44 -1.16
CA TYR A 59 11.15 7.40 -2.18
C TYR A 59 12.44 6.60 -2.31
N THR A 60 12.35 5.44 -2.94
CA THR A 60 13.50 4.64 -3.35
C THR A 60 13.27 4.05 -4.74
N MET A 61 14.32 3.99 -5.54
CA MET A 61 14.33 3.32 -6.85
C MET A 61 14.96 1.93 -6.78
N GLN A 62 15.33 1.46 -5.59
CA GLN A 62 16.09 0.23 -5.38
C GLN A 62 15.28 -0.87 -4.67
N LYS A 63 13.95 -0.70 -4.56
CA LYS A 63 13.09 -1.77 -4.03
C LYS A 63 13.20 -3.00 -4.92
N ARG A 64 13.34 -4.16 -4.28
CA ARG A 64 13.30 -5.46 -4.95
C ARG A 64 12.03 -6.22 -4.60
N THR A 65 11.60 -7.07 -5.51
CA THR A 65 10.58 -8.08 -5.26
C THR A 65 11.13 -9.16 -4.34
N VAL A 66 10.25 -9.88 -3.63
CA VAL A 66 10.62 -11.15 -2.99
C VAL A 66 10.59 -12.28 -4.03
N LEU A 67 11.23 -13.39 -3.72
CA LEU A 67 11.21 -14.57 -4.58
C LEU A 67 10.31 -15.66 -3.99
N PRO A 68 9.54 -16.38 -4.81
CA PRO A 68 9.38 -16.19 -6.27
C PRO A 68 8.72 -14.85 -6.60
N SER A 69 9.16 -14.23 -7.73
CA SER A 69 8.63 -12.96 -8.21
C SER A 69 7.28 -13.16 -8.89
N SER A 70 6.23 -13.27 -8.09
CA SER A 70 4.86 -13.47 -8.58
C SER A 70 3.85 -12.66 -7.76
N SER A 71 2.67 -12.42 -8.31
CA SER A 71 1.70 -11.47 -7.77
C SER A 71 1.24 -11.85 -6.37
N ALA A 72 0.67 -13.03 -6.14
CA ALA A 72 0.18 -13.39 -4.81
C ALA A 72 1.28 -13.38 -3.75
N VAL A 73 2.49 -13.87 -4.06
CA VAL A 73 3.62 -13.90 -3.14
C VAL A 73 4.05 -12.49 -2.71
N ASN A 74 4.14 -11.58 -3.67
CA ASN A 74 4.58 -10.21 -3.40
C ASN A 74 3.50 -9.37 -2.72
N TRP A 75 2.24 -9.50 -3.14
CA TRP A 75 1.12 -8.83 -2.47
C TRP A 75 0.96 -9.31 -1.02
N ALA A 76 1.03 -10.65 -0.79
CA ALA A 76 1.03 -11.20 0.57
C ALA A 76 2.19 -10.65 1.39
N SER A 77 3.41 -10.65 0.85
CA SER A 77 4.58 -10.11 1.54
C SER A 77 4.43 -8.63 1.91
N MET A 78 3.81 -7.82 1.04
CA MET A 78 3.56 -6.41 1.31
C MET A 78 2.49 -6.19 2.37
N PHE A 79 1.40 -6.96 2.35
CA PHE A 79 0.33 -6.82 3.33
C PHE A 79 0.67 -7.44 4.69
N MET A 80 1.52 -8.44 4.71
CA MET A 80 1.88 -9.22 5.91
C MET A 80 3.23 -8.78 6.51
N GLY A 81 4.03 -7.99 5.78
CA GLY A 81 5.35 -7.56 6.25
C GLY A 81 6.33 -8.71 6.50
N ALA A 82 6.18 -9.83 5.78
CA ALA A 82 6.94 -11.06 5.96
C ALA A 82 7.27 -11.69 4.59
N GLY A 83 8.25 -12.55 4.53
CA GLY A 83 8.57 -13.32 3.32
C GLY A 83 7.74 -14.59 3.19
N PRO A 84 7.77 -15.23 1.99
CA PRO A 84 6.99 -16.43 1.70
C PRO A 84 7.29 -17.60 2.64
N GLU A 85 8.50 -17.72 3.13
CA GLU A 85 8.91 -18.73 4.12
C GLU A 85 8.25 -18.54 5.50
N VAL A 86 7.60 -17.40 5.71
CA VAL A 86 6.91 -17.05 6.96
C VAL A 86 5.40 -17.07 6.80
N HIS A 87 4.87 -16.43 5.76
CA HIS A 87 3.43 -16.37 5.54
C HIS A 87 2.87 -17.57 4.74
N GLY A 88 3.72 -18.29 4.02
CA GLY A 88 3.38 -19.56 3.37
C GLY A 88 2.81 -19.46 1.95
N TYR A 89 2.55 -18.28 1.42
CA TYR A 89 2.11 -18.09 0.03
C TYR A 89 3.31 -18.15 -0.90
N THR A 90 3.32 -19.11 -1.85
CA THR A 90 4.49 -19.40 -2.70
C THR A 90 4.18 -19.45 -4.19
N GLU A 91 2.91 -19.45 -4.58
CA GLU A 91 2.48 -19.59 -5.96
C GLU A 91 1.85 -18.31 -6.51
N TRP A 92 1.84 -18.17 -7.85
CA TRP A 92 1.28 -17.01 -8.54
C TRP A 92 -0.18 -16.71 -8.16
N GLY A 93 -1.02 -17.71 -8.12
CA GLY A 93 -2.46 -17.60 -7.90
C GLY A 93 -2.91 -18.15 -6.55
N SER A 94 -2.04 -18.14 -5.54
CA SER A 94 -2.34 -18.70 -4.21
C SER A 94 -3.64 -18.15 -3.65
N ARG A 95 -4.51 -19.06 -3.24
CA ARG A 95 -5.77 -18.75 -2.53
C ARG A 95 -5.67 -19.09 -1.05
N THR A 96 -4.77 -19.97 -0.71
CA THR A 96 -4.40 -20.39 0.64
C THR A 96 -2.89 -20.56 0.66
N PRO A 97 -2.22 -20.41 1.82
CA PRO A 97 -0.79 -20.65 1.88
C PRO A 97 -0.47 -22.10 1.56
N GLU A 98 0.49 -22.34 0.64
CA GLU A 98 0.98 -23.67 0.26
C GLU A 98 1.89 -24.26 1.34
N LEU A 99 2.60 -23.40 2.06
CA LEU A 99 3.40 -23.79 3.22
C LEU A 99 2.67 -23.39 4.52
N PRO A 100 2.83 -24.13 5.61
CA PRO A 100 2.27 -23.72 6.88
C PRO A 100 2.79 -22.34 7.30
N SER A 101 1.89 -21.40 7.48
CA SER A 101 2.24 -20.09 8.03
C SER A 101 2.84 -20.25 9.43
N ARG A 102 3.90 -19.53 9.75
CA ARG A 102 4.54 -19.60 11.08
C ARG A 102 3.68 -19.04 12.20
N VAL A 103 2.77 -18.13 11.87
CA VAL A 103 1.78 -17.57 12.78
C VAL A 103 0.44 -17.62 12.08
N ILE A 104 -0.56 -18.19 12.74
CA ILE A 104 -1.95 -18.18 12.29
C ILE A 104 -2.75 -17.45 13.36
N VAL A 105 -3.46 -16.43 12.94
CA VAL A 105 -4.36 -15.67 13.82
C VAL A 105 -5.81 -16.10 13.63
N LYS A 106 -6.72 -15.47 14.36
CA LYS A 106 -8.16 -15.78 14.38
C LYS A 106 -8.82 -15.92 13.00
N ASN A 107 -8.23 -15.35 11.97
CA ASN A 107 -8.77 -15.31 10.60
C ASN A 107 -8.11 -16.32 9.64
N ASN A 108 -7.35 -17.27 10.17
CA ASN A 108 -6.73 -18.39 9.47
C ASN A 108 -5.67 -18.00 8.41
N ILE A 109 -5.18 -16.78 8.43
CA ILE A 109 -4.04 -16.35 7.61
C ILE A 109 -2.96 -15.72 8.49
N PHE A 110 -1.77 -15.51 7.93
CA PHE A 110 -0.74 -14.73 8.59
C PHE A 110 -1.24 -13.30 8.85
N PRO A 111 -0.86 -12.64 9.97
CA PRO A 111 -1.33 -11.30 10.31
C PRO A 111 -1.08 -10.30 9.20
N THR A 112 -2.10 -9.56 8.81
CA THR A 112 -1.98 -8.48 7.81
C THR A 112 -1.92 -7.11 8.49
N ILE A 113 -1.44 -6.10 7.76
CA ILE A 113 -1.50 -4.70 8.21
C ILE A 113 -2.94 -4.27 8.54
N PHE A 114 -3.93 -4.83 7.86
CA PHE A 114 -5.35 -4.53 8.09
C PHE A 114 -5.80 -5.05 9.43
N GLN A 115 -5.47 -6.30 9.76
CA GLN A 115 -5.79 -6.88 11.07
C GLN A 115 -5.08 -6.16 12.21
N ILE A 116 -3.77 -5.92 12.09
CA ILE A 116 -2.99 -5.22 13.11
C ILE A 116 -3.58 -3.83 13.36
N TYR A 117 -3.98 -3.14 12.29
CA TYR A 117 -4.60 -1.82 12.41
C TYR A 117 -6.00 -1.90 13.02
N ARG A 118 -6.81 -2.89 12.64
CA ARG A 118 -8.15 -3.13 13.21
C ARG A 118 -8.08 -3.43 14.70
N ASP A 119 -7.16 -4.29 15.13
CA ASP A 119 -7.01 -4.66 16.54
C ASP A 119 -6.61 -3.44 17.40
N ALA A 120 -5.78 -2.54 16.87
CA ALA A 120 -5.44 -1.29 17.55
C ALA A 120 -6.52 -0.20 17.46
N ASN A 121 -7.38 -0.25 16.45
CA ASN A 121 -8.41 0.74 16.15
C ASN A 121 -9.72 0.06 15.74
N PRO A 122 -10.50 -0.49 16.71
CA PRO A 122 -11.67 -1.31 16.40
C PRO A 122 -12.79 -0.63 15.60
N LYS A 123 -12.82 0.71 15.60
CA LYS A 123 -13.83 1.51 14.88
C LYS A 123 -13.28 2.15 13.58
N ALA A 124 -12.07 1.80 13.17
CA ALA A 124 -11.48 2.35 11.96
C ALA A 124 -12.24 1.88 10.72
N GLU A 125 -12.47 2.75 9.75
CA GLU A 125 -12.93 2.39 8.42
C GLU A 125 -11.73 1.93 7.59
N ILE A 126 -11.78 0.68 7.08
CA ILE A 126 -10.68 0.03 6.36
C ILE A 126 -11.23 -0.56 5.06
N GLY A 127 -10.62 -0.19 3.93
CA GLY A 127 -11.03 -0.66 2.61
C GLY A 127 -9.91 -1.30 1.80
N VAL A 128 -10.28 -2.24 0.94
CA VAL A 128 -9.40 -2.84 -0.07
C VAL A 128 -10.13 -2.87 -1.40
N LEU A 129 -9.54 -2.27 -2.42
CA LEU A 129 -10.07 -2.28 -3.78
C LEU A 129 -8.99 -2.80 -4.74
N SER A 130 -9.35 -3.65 -5.67
CA SER A 130 -8.40 -4.26 -6.58
C SER A 130 -8.96 -4.45 -7.98
N GLU A 131 -8.09 -4.54 -8.98
CA GLU A 131 -8.44 -5.01 -10.31
C GLU A 131 -8.35 -6.54 -10.37
N TRP A 132 -7.34 -7.12 -9.73
CA TRP A 132 -7.19 -8.58 -9.69
C TRP A 132 -7.91 -9.19 -8.49
N ALA A 133 -8.83 -10.13 -8.75
CA ALA A 133 -9.61 -10.80 -7.72
C ALA A 133 -8.78 -11.66 -6.76
N GLY A 134 -7.54 -12.02 -7.12
CA GLY A 134 -6.63 -12.77 -6.25
C GLY A 134 -6.28 -12.06 -4.95
N ILE A 135 -6.34 -10.73 -4.91
CA ILE A 135 -6.08 -9.93 -3.71
C ILE A 135 -6.98 -10.35 -2.53
N GLN A 136 -8.23 -10.74 -2.78
CA GLN A 136 -9.17 -11.15 -1.72
C GLN A 136 -8.67 -12.34 -0.87
N PHE A 137 -7.80 -13.18 -1.42
CA PHE A 137 -7.25 -14.33 -0.71
C PHE A 137 -6.01 -14.00 0.13
N LEU A 138 -5.47 -12.81 -0.03
CA LEU A 138 -4.27 -12.29 0.62
C LEU A 138 -4.58 -11.27 1.72
N VAL A 139 -5.85 -10.96 1.89
CA VAL A 139 -6.38 -9.99 2.84
C VAL A 139 -7.31 -10.68 3.80
N ASP A 140 -7.19 -10.35 5.06
CA ASP A 140 -8.16 -10.72 6.07
C ASP A 140 -9.43 -9.89 5.92
N THR A 141 -10.42 -10.45 5.25
CA THR A 141 -11.70 -9.78 4.99
C THR A 141 -12.51 -9.48 6.26
N LEU A 142 -12.24 -10.18 7.38
CA LEU A 142 -12.88 -9.88 8.66
C LEU A 142 -12.31 -8.62 9.34
N SER A 143 -11.17 -8.14 8.87
CA SER A 143 -10.53 -6.91 9.36
C SER A 143 -10.84 -5.69 8.50
N THR A 144 -11.56 -5.85 7.39
CA THR A 144 -11.92 -4.76 6.47
C THR A 144 -13.43 -4.49 6.48
N ASP A 145 -13.84 -3.24 6.27
CA ASP A 145 -15.24 -2.84 6.17
C ASP A 145 -15.72 -2.88 4.72
N TYR A 146 -14.81 -2.66 3.78
CA TYR A 146 -15.11 -2.65 2.36
C TYR A 146 -14.06 -3.44 1.58
N HIS A 147 -14.53 -4.38 0.78
CA HIS A 147 -13.69 -5.13 -0.14
C HIS A 147 -14.38 -5.23 -1.50
N ALA A 148 -13.72 -4.76 -2.55
CA ALA A 148 -14.31 -4.76 -3.89
C ALA A 148 -13.28 -5.04 -4.97
N VAL A 149 -13.73 -5.76 -6.00
CA VAL A 149 -12.97 -5.99 -7.23
C VAL A 149 -13.60 -5.17 -8.34
N ALA A 150 -12.80 -4.37 -9.03
CA ALA A 150 -13.25 -3.56 -10.14
C ALA A 150 -13.64 -4.43 -11.35
N PRO A 151 -14.56 -3.97 -12.20
CA PRO A 151 -14.81 -4.61 -13.49
C PRO A 151 -13.55 -4.67 -14.35
N ASP A 152 -13.62 -5.53 -15.37
CA ASP A 152 -12.54 -5.73 -16.34
C ASP A 152 -11.97 -4.38 -16.86
N TYR A 153 -10.74 -4.09 -16.51
CA TYR A 153 -10.06 -2.83 -16.88
C TYR A 153 -9.78 -2.69 -18.36
N ASN A 154 -9.82 -3.77 -19.15
CA ASN A 154 -9.76 -3.67 -20.61
C ASN A 154 -11.01 -3.01 -21.20
N LYS A 155 -12.15 -3.16 -20.52
CA LYS A 155 -13.43 -2.54 -20.89
C LYS A 155 -13.69 -1.25 -20.13
N PHE A 156 -13.24 -1.20 -18.88
CA PHE A 156 -13.51 -0.10 -17.94
C PHE A 156 -12.22 0.36 -17.26
N PRO A 157 -11.27 0.97 -17.99
CA PRO A 157 -9.92 1.26 -17.49
C PRO A 157 -9.88 2.28 -16.34
N THR A 158 -10.97 3.01 -16.08
CA THR A 158 -11.07 3.98 -14.99
C THR A 158 -11.84 3.45 -13.78
N ALA A 159 -12.44 2.27 -13.88
CA ALA A 159 -13.41 1.78 -12.90
C ALA A 159 -12.81 1.72 -11.48
N LEU A 160 -11.59 1.20 -11.31
CA LEU A 160 -10.96 1.15 -9.99
C LEU A 160 -10.71 2.56 -9.41
N CYS A 161 -10.28 3.51 -10.24
CA CYS A 161 -10.10 4.90 -9.80
C CYS A 161 -11.41 5.52 -9.34
N GLU A 162 -12.48 5.35 -10.12
CA GLU A 162 -13.81 5.88 -9.81
C GLU A 162 -14.39 5.27 -8.53
N MET A 163 -14.25 3.96 -8.37
CA MET A 163 -14.65 3.24 -7.15
C MET A 163 -13.87 3.72 -5.93
N ALA A 164 -12.55 3.87 -6.04
CA ALA A 164 -11.69 4.33 -4.96
C ALA A 164 -12.00 5.79 -4.59
N GLU A 165 -12.18 6.67 -5.58
CA GLU A 165 -12.55 8.06 -5.35
C GLU A 165 -13.89 8.17 -4.63
N LYS A 166 -14.90 7.41 -5.06
CA LYS A 166 -16.21 7.35 -4.43
C LYS A 166 -16.09 6.87 -2.98
N TYR A 167 -15.44 5.72 -2.76
CA TYR A 167 -15.29 5.14 -1.43
C TYR A 167 -14.56 6.09 -0.46
N ILE A 168 -13.45 6.69 -0.88
CA ILE A 168 -12.68 7.63 -0.06
C ILE A 168 -13.52 8.86 0.30
N LYS A 169 -14.29 9.41 -0.64
CA LYS A 169 -15.13 10.59 -0.39
C LYS A 169 -16.27 10.33 0.57
N GLU A 170 -16.96 9.20 0.40
CA GLU A 170 -18.14 8.84 1.17
C GLU A 170 -17.78 8.33 2.57
N ASN A 171 -16.78 7.48 2.70
CA ASN A 171 -16.47 6.76 3.93
C ASN A 171 -15.26 7.32 4.70
N LYS A 172 -14.40 8.10 4.06
CA LYS A 172 -13.20 8.71 4.67
C LYS A 172 -12.36 7.67 5.43
N PRO A 173 -11.94 6.57 4.79
CA PRO A 173 -11.29 5.46 5.46
C PRO A 173 -10.02 5.89 6.17
N SER A 174 -9.75 5.27 7.32
CA SER A 174 -8.49 5.45 8.03
C SER A 174 -7.33 4.74 7.32
N LEU A 175 -7.62 3.59 6.69
CA LEU A 175 -6.67 2.84 5.87
C LEU A 175 -7.41 2.31 4.64
N VAL A 176 -6.85 2.56 3.44
CA VAL A 176 -7.37 1.96 2.21
C VAL A 176 -6.22 1.48 1.34
N ALA A 177 -6.33 0.27 0.79
CA ALA A 177 -5.45 -0.27 -0.23
C ALA A 177 -6.15 -0.26 -1.59
N ILE A 178 -5.43 0.16 -2.63
CA ILE A 178 -5.90 0.23 -4.02
C ILE A 178 -4.85 -0.47 -4.87
N CYS A 179 -5.20 -1.62 -5.46
CA CYS A 179 -4.28 -2.53 -6.11
C CYS A 179 -4.57 -2.61 -7.61
N PHE A 180 -3.72 -1.97 -8.41
CA PHE A 180 -3.80 -1.96 -9.86
C PHE A 180 -3.05 -3.16 -10.45
N ASP A 181 -3.70 -3.92 -11.32
CA ASP A 181 -3.16 -5.08 -12.04
C ASP A 181 -2.75 -4.73 -13.49
N ASN A 182 -3.39 -3.72 -14.07
CA ASN A 182 -3.21 -3.36 -15.47
C ASN A 182 -1.75 -3.17 -15.91
N PRO A 183 -0.83 -2.58 -15.12
CA PRO A 183 0.56 -2.47 -15.54
C PRO A 183 1.23 -3.82 -15.78
N ASP A 184 0.97 -4.81 -14.93
CA ASP A 184 1.49 -6.17 -15.08
C ASP A 184 0.90 -6.86 -16.32
N HIS A 185 -0.41 -6.78 -16.48
CA HIS A 185 -1.10 -7.34 -17.65
C HIS A 185 -0.55 -6.80 -18.97
N VAL A 186 -0.40 -5.47 -19.10
CA VAL A 186 0.17 -4.85 -20.31
C VAL A 186 1.64 -5.22 -20.45
N GLY A 187 2.39 -5.31 -19.36
CA GLY A 187 3.77 -5.76 -19.36
C GLY A 187 3.94 -7.17 -19.94
N HIS A 188 3.06 -8.10 -19.56
CA HIS A 188 3.05 -9.46 -20.11
C HIS A 188 2.67 -9.52 -21.59
N LYS A 189 1.72 -8.68 -22.02
CA LYS A 189 1.18 -8.69 -23.37
C LYS A 189 2.07 -7.94 -24.38
N GLU A 190 2.54 -6.75 -24.01
CA GLU A 190 3.20 -5.80 -24.92
C GLU A 190 4.71 -5.62 -24.58
N GLY A 191 5.17 -6.19 -23.45
CA GLY A 191 6.51 -6.00 -22.92
C GLY A 191 6.62 -4.88 -21.89
N HIS A 192 7.47 -5.11 -20.87
CA HIS A 192 7.64 -4.22 -19.71
C HIS A 192 8.49 -2.95 -19.98
N ASP A 193 9.03 -2.74 -21.16
CA ASP A 193 9.81 -1.55 -21.54
C ASP A 193 9.27 -0.94 -22.84
N THR A 194 7.95 -0.75 -22.92
CA THR A 194 7.26 -0.26 -24.12
C THR A 194 6.42 0.98 -23.83
N PRO A 195 6.08 1.79 -24.85
CA PRO A 195 5.16 2.91 -24.70
C PRO A 195 3.79 2.52 -24.14
N ALA A 196 3.28 1.34 -24.52
CA ALA A 196 2.01 0.82 -23.99
C ALA A 196 2.09 0.61 -22.48
N TYR A 197 3.16 -0.07 -22.01
CA TYR A 197 3.39 -0.28 -20.58
C TYR A 197 3.55 1.04 -19.82
N TYR A 198 4.32 1.99 -20.32
CA TYR A 198 4.48 3.30 -19.67
C TYR A 198 3.18 4.09 -19.57
N SER A 199 2.25 3.89 -20.50
CA SER A 199 0.95 4.55 -20.46
C SER A 199 0.06 4.09 -19.32
N THR A 200 0.23 2.86 -18.84
CA THR A 200 -0.55 2.31 -17.70
C THR A 200 -0.25 3.01 -16.37
N GLY A 201 0.96 3.56 -16.21
CA GLY A 201 1.30 4.38 -15.04
C GLY A 201 0.51 5.70 -14.97
N ARG A 202 -0.13 6.07 -16.05
CA ARG A 202 -1.05 7.20 -16.10
C ARG A 202 -2.41 6.75 -15.56
N LEU A 203 -2.55 6.76 -14.24
CA LEU A 203 -3.85 6.53 -13.61
C LEU A 203 -4.84 7.58 -14.14
N HIS A 204 -5.65 7.19 -15.10
CA HIS A 204 -6.65 8.04 -15.72
C HIS A 204 -7.83 8.18 -14.77
N CYS A 205 -7.69 9.01 -13.75
CA CYS A 205 -8.85 9.55 -13.08
C CYS A 205 -9.31 10.77 -13.91
N PRO A 206 -10.47 10.72 -14.59
CA PRO A 206 -10.97 11.81 -15.42
C PRO A 206 -11.11 13.13 -14.65
N HIS A 207 -11.21 13.04 -13.33
CA HIS A 207 -11.40 14.18 -12.42
C HIS A 207 -10.11 14.70 -11.79
N CYS A 208 -8.99 13.97 -11.85
CA CYS A 208 -7.71 14.42 -11.27
C CYS A 208 -7.00 15.49 -12.09
N GLY A 209 -7.36 15.67 -13.38
CA GLY A 209 -6.75 16.66 -14.29
C GLY A 209 -7.33 18.07 -14.20
N SER A 210 -8.48 18.27 -13.57
CA SER A 210 -9.22 19.55 -13.61
C SER A 210 -9.39 20.27 -12.28
N ARG A 211 -8.92 19.73 -11.16
CA ARG A 211 -9.03 20.40 -9.86
C ARG A 211 -7.69 20.96 -9.38
N LYS A 212 -7.63 22.29 -9.33
CA LYS A 212 -6.69 23.03 -8.47
C LYS A 212 -6.64 22.36 -7.09
N ARG A 213 -5.43 22.14 -6.58
CA ARG A 213 -5.08 21.60 -5.25
C ARG A 213 -6.21 21.71 -4.24
N SER A 214 -6.98 20.66 -4.02
CA SER A 214 -7.79 20.55 -2.83
C SER A 214 -6.85 20.13 -1.69
N ARG A 215 -6.83 20.92 -0.65
CA ARG A 215 -6.03 20.75 0.55
C ARG A 215 -6.45 19.44 1.25
N TYR A 216 -5.73 18.37 0.97
CA TYR A 216 -5.66 17.20 1.83
C TYR A 216 -4.18 16.91 2.02
N VAL A 217 -3.61 17.52 3.01
CA VAL A 217 -2.37 17.14 3.68
C VAL A 217 -2.71 16.95 5.15
#